data_dce3f61926571fe77310fb669ffaef75
#
_entry.id   dce3f61926571fe77310fb669ffaef75
#
_cell.length_a   1.000
_cell.length_b   1.000
_cell.length_c   1.000
_cell.angle_alpha   90.00
_cell.angle_beta   90.00
_cell.angle_gamma   90.00
#
_symmetry.space_group_name_H-M   'P 1'
#
loop_
_entity.id
_entity.type
_entity.pdbx_description
1 polymer ?
#
loop_
_entity_poly.entity_id
_entity_poly.type
_entity_poly.pdbx_seq_one_letter_code
_entity_poly.pdbx_strand_id
1 'polypeptide(L)'
;MKNQVTSIGQSKRLIELGVPADRASMVYRKTNIVGIVRLEVKKGKGGVVAPAFTVADLLAVLPKKIMTNGGKVHILHIEACSSTSPCWCLYWGDEATQVGWQERISFLHLLEDAIEWLCLNGYKLNL
;
A
#
# COMPACT_ATOMS: atom_id res chain seq x y z
N MET A 1 -0.20 -15.69 -6.17
CA MET A 1 -0.42 -15.03 -4.86
C MET A 1 0.74 -14.13 -4.44
N LYS A 2 1.96 -14.52 -4.75
CA LYS A 2 3.19 -13.81 -4.32
C LYS A 2 3.20 -12.30 -4.63
N ASN A 3 2.61 -11.88 -5.75
CA ASN A 3 2.60 -10.49 -6.20
C ASN A 3 1.31 -9.74 -5.84
N GLN A 4 0.40 -10.39 -5.11
CA GLN A 4 -0.90 -9.82 -4.77
C GLN A 4 -1.02 -9.42 -3.30
N VAL A 5 -0.04 -9.78 -2.48
CA VAL A 5 0.02 -9.42 -1.08
C VAL A 5 1.43 -8.96 -0.70
N THR A 6 1.51 -8.12 0.30
CA THR A 6 2.81 -7.66 0.81
C THR A 6 3.59 -8.82 1.45
N SER A 7 4.91 -8.78 1.33
CA SER A 7 5.80 -9.68 2.06
C SER A 7 5.80 -9.32 3.55
N ILE A 8 6.41 -10.17 4.37
CA ILE A 8 6.56 -9.90 5.81
C ILE A 8 7.33 -8.59 6.02
N GLY A 9 8.42 -8.38 5.28
CA GLY A 9 9.21 -7.15 5.37
C GLY A 9 8.42 -5.91 4.96
N GLN A 10 7.70 -5.98 3.85
CA GLN A 10 6.84 -4.87 3.40
C GLN A 10 5.73 -4.58 4.42
N SER A 11 5.12 -5.61 5.00
CA SER A 11 4.08 -5.46 5.99
C SER A 11 4.58 -4.77 7.25
N LYS A 12 5.77 -5.14 7.73
CA LYS A 12 6.39 -4.50 8.88
C LYS A 12 6.66 -3.02 8.62
N ARG A 13 7.16 -2.70 7.43
CA ARG A 13 7.40 -1.31 7.04
C ARG A 13 6.11 -0.49 6.98
N LEU A 14 5.05 -1.06 6.43
CA LEU A 14 3.75 -0.37 6.37
C LEU A 14 3.20 -0.07 7.76
N ILE A 15 3.37 -0.99 8.70
CA ILE A 15 2.98 -0.76 10.10
C ILE A 15 3.81 0.38 10.70
N GLU A 16 5.11 0.43 10.45
CA GLU A 16 5.97 1.53 10.89
C GLU A 16 5.53 2.87 10.31
N LEU A 17 5.00 2.86 9.08
CA LEU A 17 4.48 4.06 8.43
C LEU A 17 3.10 4.48 8.97
N GLY A 18 2.46 3.65 9.79
CA GLY A 18 1.18 3.98 10.40
C GLY A 18 -0.04 3.22 9.87
N VAL A 19 0.16 2.23 9.00
CA VAL A 19 -0.95 1.39 8.55
C VAL A 19 -1.28 0.38 9.64
N PRO A 20 -2.51 0.39 10.19
CA PRO A 20 -2.87 -0.56 11.25
C PRO A 20 -2.88 -2.00 10.73
N ALA A 21 -2.38 -2.91 11.55
CA ALA A 21 -2.36 -4.34 11.22
C ALA A 21 -3.75 -4.91 10.96
N ASP A 22 -4.78 -4.36 11.61
CA ASP A 22 -6.16 -4.83 11.45
C ASP A 22 -6.78 -4.48 10.09
N ARG A 23 -6.12 -3.65 9.29
CA ARG A 23 -6.54 -3.36 7.92
C ARG A 23 -6.16 -4.46 6.93
N ALA A 24 -5.29 -5.39 7.33
CA ALA A 24 -4.90 -6.50 6.48
C ALA A 24 -5.99 -7.57 6.43
N SER A 25 -6.31 -8.03 5.23
CA SER A 25 -7.27 -9.12 5.01
C SER A 25 -6.64 -10.49 5.21
N MET A 26 -5.33 -10.59 5.14
CA MET A 26 -4.59 -11.84 5.23
C MET A 26 -3.50 -11.75 6.28
N VAL A 27 -2.98 -12.90 6.68
CA VAL A 27 -1.90 -12.99 7.65
C VAL A 27 -0.90 -14.06 7.23
N TYR A 28 0.35 -13.89 7.67
CA TYR A 28 1.35 -14.93 7.68
C TYR A 28 1.30 -15.63 9.03
N ARG A 29 1.09 -16.93 9.03
CA ARG A 29 0.95 -17.72 10.24
C ARG A 29 2.01 -18.82 10.32
N LYS A 30 2.51 -19.09 11.53
CA LYS A 30 3.45 -20.17 11.76
C LYS A 30 2.81 -21.52 11.43
N THR A 31 3.59 -22.40 10.83
CA THR A 31 3.21 -23.80 10.61
C THR A 31 3.85 -24.68 11.67
N ASN A 32 3.56 -25.99 11.65
CA ASN A 32 4.20 -26.97 12.54
C ASN A 32 5.67 -27.18 12.20
N ILE A 33 6.13 -26.72 11.04
CA ILE A 33 7.52 -26.81 10.61
C ILE A 33 8.23 -25.51 10.94
N VAL A 34 9.29 -25.58 11.75
CA VAL A 34 10.08 -24.41 12.14
C VAL A 34 10.60 -23.68 10.89
N GLY A 35 10.44 -22.38 10.86
CA GLY A 35 10.89 -21.55 9.74
C GLY A 35 9.94 -21.48 8.56
N ILE A 36 8.85 -22.25 8.57
CA ILE A 36 7.84 -22.21 7.51
C ILE A 36 6.64 -21.44 7.99
N VAL A 37 6.23 -20.45 7.20
CA VAL A 37 5.01 -19.66 7.44
C VAL A 37 4.01 -19.94 6.33
N ARG A 38 2.74 -19.80 6.63
CA ARG A 38 1.64 -19.96 5.67
C ARG A 38 0.90 -18.65 5.55
N LEU A 39 0.62 -18.27 4.30
CA LEU A 39 -0.26 -17.15 4.00
C LEU A 39 -1.69 -17.65 4.01
N GLU A 40 -2.55 -17.00 4.80
CA GLU A 40 -3.96 -17.41 4.89
C GLU A 40 -4.88 -16.22 5.20
N VAL A 41 -6.17 -16.40 4.94
CA VAL A 41 -7.19 -15.42 5.30
C VAL A 41 -7.17 -15.21 6.81
N LYS A 42 -7.31 -13.97 7.23
CA LYS A 42 -7.26 -13.60 8.64
C LYS A 42 -8.35 -14.29 9.45
N LYS A 43 -7.93 -15.16 10.37
CA LYS A 43 -8.81 -15.89 11.29
C LYS A 43 -8.11 -15.99 12.64
N GLY A 44 -8.68 -15.39 13.67
CA GLY A 44 -8.08 -15.46 15.01
C GLY A 44 -6.69 -14.84 15.08
N LYS A 45 -6.04 -15.01 16.24
CA LYS A 45 -4.75 -14.35 16.51
C LYS A 45 -3.58 -15.32 16.75
N GLY A 46 -3.85 -16.61 16.93
CA GLY A 46 -2.82 -17.59 17.30
C GLY A 46 -1.82 -17.82 16.17
N GLY A 47 -0.52 -17.75 16.50
CA GLY A 47 0.56 -18.08 15.57
C GLY A 47 0.82 -17.05 14.46
N VAL A 48 0.20 -15.87 14.53
CA VAL A 48 0.39 -14.81 13.53
C VAL A 48 1.81 -14.24 13.64
N VAL A 49 2.52 -14.24 12.51
CA VAL A 49 3.88 -13.67 12.39
C VAL A 49 3.80 -12.22 11.94
N ALA A 50 2.95 -11.94 10.94
CA ALA A 50 2.78 -10.61 10.39
C ALA A 50 1.45 -10.52 9.64
N PRO A 51 0.87 -9.31 9.51
CA PRO A 51 -0.23 -9.10 8.57
C PRO A 51 0.27 -9.23 7.14
N ALA A 52 -0.65 -9.53 6.23
CA ALA A 52 -0.38 -9.51 4.79
C ALA A 52 -1.44 -8.65 4.13
N PHE A 53 -1.03 -7.49 3.64
CA PHE A 53 -1.93 -6.54 3.01
C PHE A 53 -2.12 -6.88 1.53
N THR A 54 -3.36 -6.95 1.09
CA THR A 54 -3.69 -7.12 -0.33
C THR A 54 -3.66 -5.76 -1.03
N VAL A 55 -3.72 -5.78 -2.36
CA VAL A 55 -3.88 -4.56 -3.16
C VAL A 55 -5.13 -3.79 -2.71
N ALA A 56 -6.24 -4.47 -2.50
CA ALA A 56 -7.49 -3.84 -2.05
C ALA A 56 -7.34 -3.19 -0.67
N ASP A 57 -6.63 -3.86 0.24
CA ASP A 57 -6.37 -3.30 1.58
C ASP A 57 -5.60 -1.99 1.49
N LEU A 58 -4.55 -1.94 0.67
CA LEU A 58 -3.72 -0.75 0.52
C LEU A 58 -4.44 0.37 -0.24
N LEU A 59 -5.23 0.04 -1.26
CA LEU A 59 -6.07 1.03 -1.94
C LEU A 59 -7.05 1.69 -0.98
N ALA A 60 -7.57 0.92 -0.02
CA ALA A 60 -8.52 1.44 0.96
C ALA A 60 -7.90 2.46 1.92
N VAL A 61 -6.59 2.36 2.21
CA VAL A 61 -5.92 3.32 3.11
C VAL A 61 -5.41 4.56 2.38
N LEU A 62 -5.38 4.56 1.06
CA LEU A 62 -4.99 5.75 0.30
C LEU A 62 -6.15 6.77 0.29
N PRO A 63 -5.90 8.02 0.66
CA PRO A 63 -6.93 9.05 0.53
C PRO A 63 -7.24 9.31 -0.93
N LYS A 64 -8.52 9.42 -1.27
CA LYS A 64 -8.94 9.71 -2.65
C LYS A 64 -8.68 11.16 -3.02
N LYS A 65 -8.55 12.02 -2.03
CA LYS A 65 -8.28 13.45 -2.19
C LYS A 65 -7.24 13.88 -1.17
N ILE A 66 -6.34 14.77 -1.58
CA ILE A 66 -5.46 15.47 -0.65
C ILE A 66 -5.59 16.97 -0.89
N MET A 67 -5.36 17.74 0.16
CA MET A 67 -5.37 19.19 0.07
C MET A 67 -3.95 19.71 0.29
N THR A 68 -3.43 20.42 -0.69
CA THR A 68 -2.10 21.04 -0.57
C THR A 68 -2.20 22.41 0.07
N ASN A 69 -1.04 22.99 0.40
CA ASN A 69 -0.96 24.36 0.92
C ASN A 69 -1.67 25.32 -0.02
N GLY A 70 -2.53 26.16 0.50
CA GLY A 70 -3.35 27.06 -0.33
C GLY A 70 -4.79 26.54 -0.53
N GLY A 71 -5.12 25.36 0.00
CA GLY A 71 -6.49 24.84 -0.03
C GLY A 71 -6.91 24.17 -1.33
N LYS A 72 -5.96 23.91 -2.24
CA LYS A 72 -6.26 23.22 -3.49
C LYS A 72 -6.42 21.72 -3.26
N VAL A 73 -7.53 21.15 -3.75
CA VAL A 73 -7.83 19.73 -3.65
C VAL A 73 -7.30 19.01 -4.88
N HIS A 74 -6.60 17.89 -4.64
CA HIS A 74 -6.07 17.02 -5.69
C HIS A 74 -6.67 15.63 -5.54
N ILE A 75 -7.11 15.05 -6.65
CA ILE A 75 -7.80 13.75 -6.68
C ILE A 75 -6.80 12.66 -7.08
N LEU A 76 -6.92 11.48 -6.46
CA LEU A 76 -6.07 10.33 -6.73
C LEU A 76 -6.33 9.77 -8.14
N HIS A 77 -5.25 9.57 -8.88
CA HIS A 77 -5.24 8.89 -10.18
C HIS A 77 -4.25 7.75 -10.16
N ILE A 78 -4.65 6.61 -10.71
CA ILE A 78 -3.79 5.45 -10.91
C ILE A 78 -4.03 4.99 -12.33
N GLU A 79 -2.96 4.87 -13.11
CA GLU A 79 -3.10 4.51 -14.52
C GLU A 79 -1.87 3.73 -15.01
N ALA A 80 -2.04 3.03 -16.12
CA ALA A 80 -0.92 2.38 -16.79
C ALA A 80 -0.05 3.45 -17.45
N CYS A 81 1.27 3.30 -17.33
CA CYS A 81 2.20 4.21 -17.98
C CYS A 81 2.14 4.06 -19.49
N SER A 82 2.32 5.18 -20.18
CA SER A 82 2.36 5.21 -21.66
C SER A 82 3.71 4.78 -22.23
N SER A 83 4.66 4.39 -21.39
CA SER A 83 5.98 3.97 -21.82
C SER A 83 5.97 2.59 -22.46
N THR A 84 7.07 2.24 -23.15
CA THR A 84 7.21 0.93 -23.79
C THR A 84 7.36 -0.21 -22.79
N SER A 85 7.69 0.09 -21.54
CA SER A 85 7.80 -0.90 -20.47
C SER A 85 6.52 -0.94 -19.65
N PRO A 86 6.00 -2.15 -19.32
CA PRO A 86 4.82 -2.24 -18.46
C PRO A 86 5.11 -1.61 -17.10
N CYS A 87 4.36 -0.59 -16.73
CA CYS A 87 4.47 0.04 -15.43
C CYS A 87 3.14 0.71 -15.05
N TRP A 88 3.06 1.08 -13.78
CA TRP A 88 1.92 1.79 -13.22
C TRP A 88 2.38 3.12 -12.66
N CYS A 89 1.56 4.14 -12.79
CA CYS A 89 1.82 5.43 -12.15
C CYS A 89 0.63 5.83 -11.28
N LEU A 90 0.95 6.60 -10.25
CA LEU A 90 -0.01 7.07 -9.26
C LEU A 90 0.35 8.49 -8.90
N TYR A 91 -0.65 9.36 -8.82
CA TYR A 91 -0.47 10.74 -8.40
C TYR A 91 -1.81 11.32 -7.94
N TRP A 92 -1.75 12.47 -7.29
CA TRP A 92 -2.93 13.28 -6.98
C TRP A 92 -2.88 14.54 -7.83
N GLY A 93 -4.02 14.87 -8.45
CA GLY A 93 -4.12 16.08 -9.27
C GLY A 93 -4.74 15.86 -10.62
N ASP A 94 -4.32 16.67 -11.59
CA ASP A 94 -4.74 16.60 -12.98
C ASP A 94 -3.50 16.61 -13.89
N GLU A 95 -3.71 16.67 -15.21
CA GLU A 95 -2.58 16.69 -16.16
C GLU A 95 -1.65 17.89 -15.98
N ALA A 96 -2.17 19.02 -15.49
CA ALA A 96 -1.40 20.24 -15.31
C ALA A 96 -0.68 20.30 -13.97
N THR A 97 -1.25 19.67 -12.93
CA THR A 97 -0.71 19.73 -11.58
C THR A 97 -0.74 18.34 -10.96
N GLN A 98 0.41 17.68 -10.91
CA GLN A 98 0.55 16.35 -10.35
C GLN A 98 1.37 16.42 -9.06
N VAL A 99 0.83 15.85 -7.99
CA VAL A 99 1.45 15.83 -6.67
C VAL A 99 1.63 14.37 -6.24
N GLY A 100 2.79 14.06 -5.66
CA GLY A 100 3.04 12.72 -5.14
C GLY A 100 3.22 11.66 -6.21
N TRP A 101 3.80 12.02 -7.35
CA TRP A 101 4.04 11.09 -8.45
C TRP A 101 4.88 9.90 -8.03
N GLN A 102 4.36 8.70 -8.29
CA GLN A 102 5.05 7.43 -8.10
C GLN A 102 4.92 6.62 -9.38
N GLU A 103 5.94 5.83 -9.71
CA GLU A 103 5.96 5.00 -10.89
C GLU A 103 6.68 3.69 -10.59
N ARG A 104 6.02 2.56 -10.79
CA ARG A 104 6.57 1.23 -10.51
C ARG A 104 5.98 0.17 -11.45
N ILE A 105 6.76 -0.86 -11.71
CA ILE A 105 6.30 -2.06 -12.43
C ILE A 105 5.35 -2.85 -11.52
N SER A 106 5.70 -3.03 -10.25
CA SER A 106 4.88 -3.73 -9.28
C SER A 106 3.83 -2.80 -8.69
N PHE A 107 2.57 -3.18 -8.80
CA PHE A 107 1.45 -2.41 -8.25
C PHE A 107 1.53 -2.30 -6.72
N LEU A 108 1.92 -3.38 -6.03
CA LEU A 108 2.10 -3.36 -4.57
C LEU A 108 3.19 -2.38 -4.15
N HIS A 109 4.33 -2.37 -4.84
CA HIS A 109 5.40 -1.41 -4.57
C HIS A 109 4.96 0.02 -4.82
N LEU A 110 4.15 0.23 -5.87
CA LEU A 110 3.58 1.54 -6.17
C LEU A 110 2.75 2.06 -4.99
N LEU A 111 1.87 1.22 -4.45
CA LEU A 111 1.01 1.58 -3.32
C LEU A 111 1.83 1.83 -2.05
N GLU A 112 2.83 1.00 -1.80
CA GLU A 112 3.75 1.19 -0.68
C GLU A 112 4.48 2.52 -0.77
N ASP A 113 5.03 2.85 -1.95
CA ASP A 113 5.71 4.13 -2.20
C ASP A 113 4.78 5.31 -1.99
N ALA A 114 3.52 5.19 -2.43
CA ALA A 114 2.52 6.25 -2.25
C ALA A 114 2.22 6.49 -0.77
N ILE A 115 2.07 5.41 0.01
CA ILE A 115 1.85 5.50 1.45
C ILE A 115 3.05 6.17 2.13
N GLU A 116 4.26 5.77 1.78
CA GLU A 116 5.47 6.37 2.32
C GLU A 116 5.52 7.87 1.99
N TRP A 117 5.25 8.25 0.75
CA TRP A 117 5.23 9.65 0.34
C TRP A 117 4.23 10.47 1.16
N LEU A 118 3.01 9.94 1.36
CA LEU A 118 1.99 10.60 2.18
C LEU A 118 2.49 10.85 3.59
N CYS A 119 3.05 9.82 4.22
CA CYS A 119 3.54 9.92 5.60
C CYS A 119 4.69 10.90 5.72
N LEU A 120 5.64 10.88 4.77
CA LEU A 120 6.78 11.80 4.77
C LEU A 120 6.37 13.26 4.54
N ASN A 121 5.26 13.50 3.89
CA ASN A 121 4.76 14.83 3.59
C ASN A 121 3.63 15.29 4.51
N GLY A 122 3.34 14.54 5.56
CA GLY A 122 2.38 14.93 6.59
C GLY A 122 0.91 14.76 6.22
N TYR A 123 0.62 14.02 5.16
CA TYR A 123 -0.76 13.72 4.78
C TYR A 123 -1.27 12.52 5.57
N LYS A 124 -2.56 12.56 5.89
CA LYS A 124 -3.20 11.47 6.65
C LYS A 124 -3.65 10.35 5.72
N LEU A 125 -3.45 9.11 6.19
CA LEU A 125 -4.02 7.95 5.54
C LEU A 125 -5.53 7.89 5.81
N ASN A 126 -6.26 7.22 4.92
CA ASN A 126 -7.70 6.99 5.08
C ASN A 126 -7.91 5.74 5.95
N LEU A 127 -8.02 5.93 7.24
CA LEU A 127 -8.12 4.82 8.20
C LEU A 127 -9.53 4.62 8.78
#